data_6a404ff424f7cacdf04403a419fa4d0b
#
_entry.id   6a404ff424f7cacdf04403a419fa4d0b
#
_cell.length_a   1.000
_cell.length_b   1.000
_cell.length_c   1.000
_cell.angle_alpha   90.00
_cell.angle_beta   90.00
_cell.angle_gamma   90.00
#
_symmetry.space_group_name_H-M   'P 1'
#
loop_
_entity.id
_entity.type
_entity.pdbx_description
1 polymer ?
#
loop_
_entity_poly.entity_id
_entity_poly.type
_entity_poly.pdbx_seq_one_letter_code
_entity_poly.pdbx_strand_id
1 'polypeptide(L)'
;MLLRLLLPLLLLWSTSLSAQGFDSLMRTHGMVEVTQLAPHIRVELKYATRDNFIGENMYGALKKAYLHPNLARALARAQQALEAELPGYRFLIYDAARPQSVQRRMYQAVAGTPKKIYVAAPERGGRHNYGVAVDLTIIDDKGKPLDMGSPFDHFGEEAHLGNEEARVRAGIFSEAVPRNRALMRRLLGAEGLRPYDKEWWHYQERMPMSEVRKRYRLLAF
;
A
#
# COMPACT_ATOMS: atom_id res chain seq x y z
N MET A 1 61.62 -6.64 25.35
CA MET A 1 60.38 -7.43 25.55
C MET A 1 59.20 -6.54 25.23
N LEU A 2 58.73 -6.58 23.96
CA LEU A 2 57.59 -5.74 23.51
C LEU A 2 56.31 -6.58 23.63
N LEU A 3 55.42 -6.16 24.50
CA LEU A 3 54.08 -6.71 24.70
C LEU A 3 53.15 -6.21 23.62
N ARG A 4 52.78 -7.03 22.64
CA ARG A 4 51.78 -6.71 21.62
C ARG A 4 50.39 -6.91 22.21
N LEU A 5 49.67 -5.82 22.48
CA LEU A 5 48.28 -5.79 22.80
C LEU A 5 47.48 -6.09 21.52
N LEU A 6 46.87 -7.23 21.45
CA LEU A 6 45.82 -7.61 20.44
C LEU A 6 44.49 -7.02 20.93
N LEU A 7 44.04 -5.96 20.30
CA LEU A 7 42.64 -5.51 20.43
C LEU A 7 41.72 -6.49 19.68
N PRO A 8 40.66 -7.02 20.29
CA PRO A 8 39.66 -7.77 19.55
C PRO A 8 38.84 -6.82 18.70
N LEU A 9 38.81 -7.05 17.39
CA LEU A 9 37.94 -6.39 16.44
C LEU A 9 36.51 -6.89 16.68
N LEU A 10 35.71 -6.13 17.42
CA LEU A 10 34.27 -6.35 17.55
C LEU A 10 33.60 -6.03 16.20
N LEU A 11 33.38 -7.07 15.40
CA LEU A 11 32.52 -7.02 14.23
C LEU A 11 31.08 -6.76 14.73
N LEU A 12 30.66 -5.52 14.66
CA LEU A 12 29.24 -5.14 14.75
C LEU A 12 28.50 -5.73 13.54
N TRP A 13 27.93 -6.91 13.73
CA TRP A 13 26.92 -7.43 12.82
C TRP A 13 25.68 -6.56 12.96
N SER A 14 25.58 -5.53 12.12
CA SER A 14 24.31 -4.88 11.84
C SER A 14 23.42 -5.92 11.17
N THR A 15 22.48 -6.50 11.91
CA THR A 15 21.42 -7.33 11.35
C THR A 15 20.53 -6.44 10.50
N SER A 16 20.88 -6.29 9.22
CA SER A 16 19.95 -5.84 8.22
C SER A 16 18.79 -6.84 8.28
N LEU A 17 17.59 -6.41 8.67
CA LEU A 17 16.38 -7.20 8.47
C LEU A 17 16.25 -7.36 6.96
N SER A 18 16.71 -8.50 6.44
CA SER A 18 16.74 -8.75 4.99
C SER A 18 15.30 -8.90 4.48
N ALA A 19 15.08 -8.70 3.18
CA ALA A 19 13.77 -8.94 2.53
C ALA A 19 13.22 -10.33 2.84
N GLN A 20 14.10 -11.28 3.01
CA GLN A 20 13.79 -12.64 3.43
C GLN A 20 13.12 -12.68 4.81
N GLY A 21 13.41 -11.71 5.69
CA GLY A 21 12.72 -11.55 6.97
C GLY A 21 11.25 -11.15 6.82
N PHE A 22 10.92 -10.12 6.04
CA PHE A 22 9.52 -9.69 5.87
C PHE A 22 8.69 -10.70 5.09
N ASP A 23 9.20 -11.29 4.01
CA ASP A 23 8.52 -12.35 3.27
C ASP A 23 8.12 -13.53 4.18
N SER A 24 9.06 -14.03 4.98
CA SER A 24 8.81 -15.11 5.91
C SER A 24 7.78 -14.72 6.97
N LEU A 25 7.93 -13.53 7.57
CA LEU A 25 7.02 -13.03 8.61
C LEU A 25 5.59 -12.81 8.07
N MET A 26 5.44 -12.27 6.85
CA MET A 26 4.12 -12.14 6.21
C MET A 26 3.43 -13.50 6.07
N ARG A 27 4.13 -14.50 5.55
CA ARG A 27 3.59 -15.87 5.40
C ARG A 27 3.22 -16.50 6.74
N THR A 28 4.09 -16.38 7.74
CA THR A 28 3.85 -16.89 9.11
C THR A 28 2.63 -16.23 9.77
N HIS A 29 2.32 -14.98 9.38
CA HIS A 29 1.12 -14.27 9.82
C HIS A 29 -0.12 -14.57 8.96
N GLY A 30 -0.04 -15.55 8.05
CA GLY A 30 -1.16 -15.97 7.21
C GLY A 30 -1.48 -15.04 6.04
N MET A 31 -0.57 -14.12 5.72
CA MET A 31 -0.72 -13.28 4.52
C MET A 31 -0.36 -14.08 3.28
N VAL A 32 -1.04 -13.82 2.18
CA VAL A 32 -0.78 -14.41 0.88
C VAL A 32 -0.15 -13.38 -0.06
N GLU A 33 0.78 -13.83 -0.87
CA GLU A 33 1.37 -13.03 -1.94
C GLU A 33 0.33 -12.86 -3.06
N VAL A 34 -0.03 -11.62 -3.38
CA VAL A 34 -1.13 -11.29 -4.29
C VAL A 34 -0.93 -11.87 -5.68
N THR A 35 0.30 -11.82 -6.20
CA THR A 35 0.63 -12.30 -7.55
C THR A 35 0.54 -13.82 -7.71
N GLN A 36 0.49 -14.58 -6.61
CA GLN A 36 0.20 -16.02 -6.67
C GLN A 36 -1.26 -16.31 -6.99
N LEU A 37 -2.19 -15.42 -6.62
CA LEU A 37 -3.62 -15.55 -6.92
C LEU A 37 -4.02 -14.80 -8.19
N ALA A 38 -3.32 -13.72 -8.51
CA ALA A 38 -3.57 -12.86 -9.66
C ALA A 38 -2.25 -12.46 -10.34
N PRO A 39 -1.67 -13.33 -11.19
CA PRO A 39 -0.34 -13.12 -11.79
C PRO A 39 -0.25 -11.88 -12.68
N HIS A 40 -1.38 -11.38 -13.16
CA HIS A 40 -1.43 -10.20 -14.01
C HIS A 40 -1.36 -8.88 -13.23
N ILE A 41 -1.70 -8.87 -11.93
CA ILE A 41 -1.50 -7.70 -11.09
C ILE A 41 -0.02 -7.33 -11.05
N ARG A 42 0.28 -6.04 -11.17
CA ARG A 42 1.64 -5.51 -11.04
C ARG A 42 1.86 -4.98 -9.63
N VAL A 43 3.11 -5.03 -9.19
CA VAL A 43 3.51 -4.57 -7.85
C VAL A 43 4.70 -3.63 -7.97
N GLU A 44 4.55 -2.43 -7.44
CA GLU A 44 5.59 -1.41 -7.30
C GLU A 44 5.46 -0.79 -5.92
N LEU A 45 5.91 -1.50 -4.88
CA LEU A 45 5.80 -1.02 -3.52
C LEU A 45 6.58 0.30 -3.36
N LYS A 46 5.86 1.41 -3.28
CA LYS A 46 6.47 2.76 -3.18
C LYS A 46 7.34 2.89 -1.95
N TYR A 47 6.94 2.29 -0.84
CA TYR A 47 7.73 2.29 0.40
C TYR A 47 8.93 1.33 0.38
N ALA A 48 9.12 0.53 -0.68
CA ALA A 48 10.36 -0.21 -0.96
C ALA A 48 11.36 0.60 -1.82
N THR A 49 11.06 1.85 -2.11
CA THR A 49 11.89 2.80 -2.84
C THR A 49 11.99 4.11 -2.05
N ARG A 50 12.61 5.14 -2.65
CA ARG A 50 12.58 6.51 -2.12
C ARG A 50 11.44 7.36 -2.72
N ASP A 51 10.70 6.82 -3.68
CA ASP A 51 9.55 7.47 -4.33
C ASP A 51 8.30 7.34 -3.46
N ASN A 52 8.30 8.01 -2.30
CA ASN A 52 7.21 8.08 -1.33
C ASN A 52 7.36 9.34 -0.47
N PHE A 53 6.36 9.67 0.32
CA PHE A 53 6.33 10.92 1.10
C PHE A 53 7.39 11.03 2.22
N ILE A 54 8.00 9.90 2.59
CA ILE A 54 9.10 9.86 3.58
C ILE A 54 10.45 10.13 2.91
N GLY A 55 10.60 9.76 1.62
CA GLY A 55 11.86 9.83 0.88
C GLY A 55 12.87 8.72 1.22
N GLU A 56 12.41 7.66 1.93
CA GLU A 56 13.25 6.55 2.35
C GLU A 56 12.68 5.20 1.95
N ASN A 57 13.56 4.21 1.73
CA ASN A 57 13.15 2.82 1.62
C ASN A 57 12.80 2.26 3.02
N MET A 58 11.50 2.02 3.25
CA MET A 58 10.96 1.55 4.52
C MET A 58 10.86 0.02 4.57
N TYR A 59 10.74 -0.63 3.41
CA TYR A 59 10.54 -2.08 3.28
C TYR A 59 11.82 -2.87 3.02
N GLY A 60 12.96 -2.19 2.90
CA GLY A 60 14.23 -2.84 2.55
C GLY A 60 14.16 -3.48 1.17
N ALA A 61 14.42 -4.78 1.08
CA ALA A 61 14.38 -5.51 -0.18
C ALA A 61 13.03 -6.23 -0.44
N LEU A 62 11.99 -6.02 0.39
CA LEU A 62 10.63 -6.54 0.12
C LEU A 62 10.09 -5.91 -1.17
N LYS A 63 9.74 -6.74 -2.16
CA LYS A 63 9.16 -6.31 -3.43
C LYS A 63 7.82 -6.96 -3.73
N LYS A 64 7.33 -7.79 -2.83
CA LYS A 64 6.10 -8.57 -2.97
C LYS A 64 4.97 -7.93 -2.17
N ALA A 65 3.80 -7.83 -2.76
CA ALA A 65 2.60 -7.39 -2.08
C ALA A 65 1.92 -8.57 -1.38
N TYR A 66 1.71 -8.44 -0.08
CA TYR A 66 1.01 -9.40 0.76
C TYR A 66 -0.32 -8.82 1.23
N LEU A 67 -1.37 -9.63 1.27
CA LEU A 67 -2.68 -9.25 1.81
C LEU A 67 -3.27 -10.42 2.62
N HIS A 68 -4.24 -10.10 3.47
CA HIS A 68 -5.08 -11.14 4.06
C HIS A 68 -5.79 -11.93 2.94
N PRO A 69 -5.94 -13.26 3.07
CA PRO A 69 -6.49 -14.10 1.98
C PRO A 69 -7.84 -13.64 1.41
N ASN A 70 -8.73 -13.07 2.24
CA ASN A 70 -10.02 -12.57 1.77
C ASN A 70 -9.86 -11.38 0.82
N LEU A 71 -9.05 -10.40 1.21
CA LEU A 71 -8.80 -9.22 0.39
C LEU A 71 -8.04 -9.59 -0.89
N ALA A 72 -7.06 -10.49 -0.81
CA ALA A 72 -6.30 -10.96 -1.97
C ALA A 72 -7.21 -11.66 -2.99
N ARG A 73 -8.16 -12.51 -2.55
CA ARG A 73 -9.15 -13.13 -3.43
C ARG A 73 -10.12 -12.12 -4.05
N ALA A 74 -10.59 -11.14 -3.28
CA ALA A 74 -11.44 -10.07 -3.80
C ALA A 74 -10.71 -9.26 -4.88
N LEU A 75 -9.45 -8.91 -4.64
CA LEU A 75 -8.64 -8.19 -5.61
C LEU A 75 -8.37 -9.01 -6.87
N ALA A 76 -8.17 -10.34 -6.74
CA ALA A 76 -8.00 -11.23 -7.89
C ALA A 76 -9.25 -11.25 -8.78
N ARG A 77 -10.47 -11.30 -8.20
CA ARG A 77 -11.71 -11.22 -8.98
C ARG A 77 -11.92 -9.85 -9.63
N ALA A 78 -11.57 -8.77 -8.91
CA ALA A 78 -11.60 -7.42 -9.48
C ALA A 78 -10.65 -7.30 -10.69
N GLN A 79 -9.46 -7.92 -10.63
CA GLN A 79 -8.53 -7.97 -11.76
C GLN A 79 -9.12 -8.72 -12.96
N GLN A 80 -9.76 -9.85 -12.73
CA GLN A 80 -10.43 -10.59 -13.80
C GLN A 80 -11.55 -9.76 -14.46
N ALA A 81 -12.35 -9.05 -13.66
CA ALA A 81 -13.39 -8.15 -14.17
C ALA A 81 -12.79 -6.97 -14.97
N LEU A 82 -11.68 -6.39 -14.51
CA LEU A 82 -10.97 -5.35 -15.23
C LEU A 82 -10.47 -5.83 -16.59
N GLU A 83 -9.86 -7.01 -16.66
CA GLU A 83 -9.34 -7.58 -17.92
C GLU A 83 -10.44 -7.98 -18.89
N ALA A 84 -11.58 -8.43 -18.38
CA ALA A 84 -12.74 -8.76 -19.21
C ALA A 84 -13.35 -7.51 -19.87
N GLU A 85 -13.32 -6.37 -19.19
CA GLU A 85 -13.85 -5.10 -19.70
C GLU A 85 -12.83 -4.35 -20.56
N LEU A 86 -11.56 -4.34 -20.11
CA LEU A 86 -10.45 -3.62 -20.76
C LEU A 86 -9.25 -4.57 -20.90
N PRO A 87 -9.18 -5.35 -22.00
CA PRO A 87 -8.09 -6.28 -22.23
C PRO A 87 -6.71 -5.62 -22.16
N GLY A 88 -5.79 -6.23 -21.40
CA GLY A 88 -4.45 -5.71 -21.19
C GLY A 88 -4.29 -4.73 -20.02
N TYR A 89 -5.40 -4.16 -19.50
CA TYR A 89 -5.36 -3.30 -18.33
C TYR A 89 -5.16 -4.12 -17.05
N ARG A 90 -4.47 -3.54 -16.08
CA ARG A 90 -4.09 -4.24 -14.83
C ARG A 90 -4.14 -3.31 -13.64
N PHE A 91 -4.39 -3.87 -12.47
CA PHE A 91 -4.07 -3.16 -11.22
C PHE A 91 -2.57 -3.12 -11.01
N LEU A 92 -2.09 -1.99 -10.46
CA LEU A 92 -0.72 -1.78 -10.00
C LEU A 92 -0.78 -1.42 -8.51
N ILE A 93 -0.21 -2.27 -7.65
CA ILE A 93 -0.19 -2.10 -6.20
C ILE A 93 0.98 -1.22 -5.80
N TYR A 94 0.70 -0.16 -5.04
CA TYR A 94 1.67 0.77 -4.45
C TYR A 94 1.99 0.44 -2.99
N ASP A 95 1.01 -0.06 -2.22
CA ASP A 95 1.19 -0.57 -0.86
C ASP A 95 0.15 -1.64 -0.51
N ALA A 96 0.49 -2.51 0.46
CA ALA A 96 -0.36 -3.63 0.85
C ALA A 96 -0.27 -3.89 2.37
N ALA A 97 -0.08 -5.13 2.80
CA ALA A 97 0.17 -5.45 4.21
C ALA A 97 1.47 -4.79 4.68
N ARG A 98 1.36 -3.98 5.75
CA ARG A 98 2.45 -3.16 6.27
C ARG A 98 2.84 -3.61 7.67
N PRO A 99 4.11 -3.98 7.93
CA PRO A 99 4.58 -4.27 9.28
C PRO A 99 4.38 -3.10 10.24
N GLN A 100 4.13 -3.39 11.51
CA GLN A 100 3.98 -2.35 12.53
C GLN A 100 5.27 -1.55 12.73
N SER A 101 6.44 -2.17 12.55
CA SER A 101 7.73 -1.48 12.60
C SER A 101 7.84 -0.40 11.52
N VAL A 102 7.36 -0.67 10.31
CA VAL A 102 7.28 0.31 9.22
C VAL A 102 6.28 1.43 9.56
N GLN A 103 5.10 1.07 10.06
CA GLN A 103 4.09 2.05 10.50
C GLN A 103 4.64 3.00 11.56
N ARG A 104 5.42 2.49 12.51
CA ARG A 104 6.06 3.30 13.56
C ARG A 104 7.05 4.30 12.98
N ARG A 105 7.90 3.88 12.04
CA ARG A 105 8.84 4.77 11.35
C ARG A 105 8.10 5.87 10.57
N MET A 106 7.04 5.51 9.82
CA MET A 106 6.21 6.48 9.10
C MET A 106 5.59 7.52 10.05
N TYR A 107 5.02 7.06 11.16
CA TYR A 107 4.40 7.94 12.15
C TYR A 107 5.41 8.89 12.78
N GLN A 108 6.61 8.41 13.08
CA GLN A 108 7.71 9.24 13.60
C GLN A 108 8.17 10.29 12.59
N ALA A 109 8.26 9.92 11.30
CA ALA A 109 8.68 10.83 10.24
C ALA A 109 7.71 12.00 10.02
N VAL A 110 6.41 11.82 10.33
CA VAL A 110 5.41 12.88 10.24
C VAL A 110 5.06 13.53 11.59
N ALA A 111 5.74 13.14 12.68
CA ALA A 111 5.51 13.72 13.99
C ALA A 111 5.75 15.24 13.96
N GLY A 112 4.79 16.00 14.51
CA GLY A 112 4.86 17.47 14.51
C GLY A 112 4.51 18.14 13.18
N THR A 113 4.10 17.39 12.15
CA THR A 113 3.65 17.94 10.86
C THR A 113 2.14 17.76 10.65
N PRO A 114 1.49 18.57 9.78
CA PRO A 114 0.10 18.38 9.41
C PRO A 114 -0.18 17.01 8.77
N LYS A 115 0.82 16.36 8.19
CA LYS A 115 0.70 15.04 7.56
C LYS A 115 0.37 13.91 8.55
N LYS A 116 0.54 14.14 9.86
CA LYS A 116 0.26 13.16 10.92
C LYS A 116 -1.17 12.62 10.86
N ILE A 117 -2.14 13.41 10.40
CA ILE A 117 -3.55 12.98 10.30
C ILE A 117 -3.78 11.85 9.29
N TYR A 118 -2.85 11.67 8.32
CA TYR A 118 -2.92 10.62 7.29
C TYR A 118 -2.22 9.32 7.72
N VAL A 119 -1.47 9.33 8.82
CA VAL A 119 -0.71 8.17 9.28
C VAL A 119 -1.29 7.64 10.59
N ALA A 120 -1.84 6.43 10.57
CA ALA A 120 -2.41 5.82 11.76
C ALA A 120 -1.38 5.66 12.88
N ALA A 121 -1.81 5.87 14.12
CA ALA A 121 -0.98 5.64 15.30
C ALA A 121 -0.52 4.17 15.37
N PRO A 122 0.79 3.92 15.57
CA PRO A 122 1.36 2.58 15.43
C PRO A 122 0.93 1.60 16.51
N GLU A 123 0.51 2.05 17.70
CA GLU A 123 0.15 1.18 18.84
C GLU A 123 -1.00 0.25 18.50
N ARG A 124 -1.99 0.75 17.77
CA ARG A 124 -3.16 -0.02 17.34
C ARG A 124 -3.13 -0.37 15.85
N GLY A 125 -2.24 0.25 15.10
CA GLY A 125 -2.13 0.12 13.64
C GLY A 125 -3.36 0.62 12.87
N GLY A 126 -3.15 0.85 11.57
CA GLY A 126 -4.18 1.06 10.56
C GLY A 126 -4.53 -0.25 9.85
N ARG A 127 -5.38 -0.18 8.83
CA ARG A 127 -5.87 -1.37 8.09
C ARG A 127 -4.76 -2.12 7.36
N HIS A 128 -3.75 -1.44 6.83
CA HIS A 128 -2.56 -2.06 6.23
C HIS A 128 -1.84 -2.98 7.22
N ASN A 129 -1.82 -2.62 8.52
CA ASN A 129 -1.15 -3.41 9.55
C ASN A 129 -1.90 -4.71 9.92
N TYR A 130 -3.07 -4.94 9.33
CA TYR A 130 -3.84 -6.18 9.40
C TYR A 130 -3.98 -6.87 8.05
N GLY A 131 -3.36 -6.31 7.00
CA GLY A 131 -3.44 -6.83 5.63
C GLY A 131 -4.81 -6.70 4.99
N VAL A 132 -5.66 -5.78 5.46
CA VAL A 132 -7.06 -5.59 5.00
C VAL A 132 -7.28 -4.25 4.30
N ALA A 133 -6.22 -3.65 3.80
CA ALA A 133 -6.22 -2.51 2.90
C ALA A 133 -5.12 -2.66 1.85
N VAL A 134 -5.32 -1.99 0.72
CA VAL A 134 -4.40 -1.94 -0.42
C VAL A 134 -4.45 -0.55 -1.03
N ASP A 135 -3.27 -0.03 -1.38
CA ASP A 135 -3.11 1.19 -2.18
C ASP A 135 -2.73 0.80 -3.60
N LEU A 136 -3.49 1.25 -4.58
CA LEU A 136 -3.33 0.81 -5.96
C LEU A 136 -3.83 1.83 -6.97
N THR A 137 -3.46 1.62 -8.23
CA THR A 137 -4.00 2.28 -9.41
C THR A 137 -4.32 1.27 -10.51
N ILE A 138 -4.80 1.75 -11.65
CA ILE A 138 -4.92 0.98 -12.89
C ILE A 138 -3.83 1.46 -13.85
N ILE A 139 -3.17 0.51 -14.52
CA ILE A 139 -2.29 0.75 -15.67
C ILE A 139 -2.97 0.26 -16.94
N ASP A 140 -2.71 0.93 -18.06
CA ASP A 140 -3.16 0.54 -19.40
C ASP A 140 -2.36 -0.66 -19.95
N ASP A 141 -2.69 -1.06 -21.17
CA ASP A 141 -2.04 -2.17 -21.90
C ASP A 141 -0.54 -1.90 -22.21
N LYS A 142 -0.12 -0.63 -22.14
CA LYS A 142 1.27 -0.19 -22.29
C LYS A 142 2.01 -0.08 -20.95
N GLY A 143 1.32 -0.33 -19.83
CA GLY A 143 1.85 -0.22 -18.47
C GLY A 143 1.87 1.20 -17.91
N LYS A 144 1.21 2.17 -18.57
CA LYS A 144 1.13 3.54 -18.08
C LYS A 144 -0.01 3.68 -17.07
N PRO A 145 0.21 4.28 -15.87
CA PRO A 145 -0.85 4.58 -14.92
C PRO A 145 -1.90 5.51 -15.54
N LEU A 146 -3.17 5.21 -15.27
CA LEU A 146 -4.28 6.08 -15.63
C LEU A 146 -4.19 7.39 -14.83
N ASP A 147 -4.63 8.48 -15.46
CA ASP A 147 -4.73 9.77 -14.78
C ASP A 147 -5.79 9.72 -13.68
N MET A 148 -5.34 9.85 -12.43
CA MET A 148 -6.18 9.87 -11.22
C MET A 148 -6.27 11.28 -10.59
N GLY A 149 -5.76 12.32 -11.27
CA GLY A 149 -5.86 13.73 -10.87
C GLY A 149 -4.82 14.19 -9.85
N SER A 150 -4.17 13.28 -9.15
CA SER A 150 -3.03 13.56 -8.27
C SER A 150 -2.11 12.34 -8.17
N PRO A 151 -0.83 12.52 -7.84
CA PRO A 151 0.06 11.39 -7.55
C PRO A 151 -0.37 10.61 -6.31
N PHE A 152 0.17 9.40 -6.15
CA PHE A 152 0.15 8.65 -4.91
C PHE A 152 0.81 9.48 -3.78
N ASP A 153 0.35 9.33 -2.54
CA ASP A 153 0.83 10.09 -1.37
C ASP A 153 0.65 11.62 -1.47
N HIS A 154 -0.24 12.10 -2.33
CA HIS A 154 -0.61 13.51 -2.37
C HIS A 154 -1.53 13.86 -1.18
N PHE A 155 -1.10 14.79 -0.31
CA PHE A 155 -1.83 15.20 0.90
C PHE A 155 -2.72 16.44 0.70
N GLY A 156 -3.07 16.75 -0.55
CA GLY A 156 -3.99 17.82 -0.91
C GLY A 156 -5.41 17.32 -1.20
N GLU A 157 -6.32 18.26 -1.39
CA GLU A 157 -7.71 17.95 -1.70
C GLU A 157 -7.90 17.22 -3.03
N GLU A 158 -6.93 17.33 -3.95
CA GLU A 158 -6.93 16.62 -5.22
C GLU A 158 -6.90 15.10 -5.05
N ALA A 159 -6.39 14.59 -3.90
CA ALA A 159 -6.46 13.19 -3.56
C ALA A 159 -7.85 12.74 -3.09
N HIS A 160 -8.69 13.68 -2.61
CA HIS A 160 -9.99 13.37 -2.05
C HIS A 160 -11.00 12.97 -3.14
N LEU A 161 -11.90 12.08 -2.77
CA LEU A 161 -13.03 11.64 -3.60
C LEU A 161 -14.23 12.59 -3.44
N GLY A 162 -15.12 12.58 -4.42
CA GLY A 162 -16.45 13.22 -4.32
C GLY A 162 -16.58 14.60 -4.98
N ASN A 163 -15.49 15.22 -5.43
CA ASN A 163 -15.53 16.54 -6.08
C ASN A 163 -14.91 16.54 -7.48
N GLU A 164 -14.79 15.37 -8.10
CA GLU A 164 -14.09 15.19 -9.37
C GLU A 164 -14.66 16.08 -10.48
N GLU A 165 -15.99 16.10 -10.65
CA GLU A 165 -16.67 16.88 -11.68
C GLU A 165 -16.51 18.41 -11.49
N ALA A 166 -16.52 18.87 -10.23
CA ALA A 166 -16.29 20.29 -9.93
C ALA A 166 -14.85 20.71 -10.29
N ARG A 167 -13.88 19.82 -10.04
CA ARG A 167 -12.47 20.05 -10.40
C ARG A 167 -12.23 20.02 -11.91
N VAL A 168 -12.96 19.18 -12.65
CA VAL A 168 -12.94 19.21 -14.12
C VAL A 168 -13.46 20.57 -14.61
N ARG A 169 -14.62 21.03 -14.13
CA ARG A 169 -15.15 22.35 -14.52
C ARG A 169 -14.22 23.52 -14.17
N ALA A 170 -13.45 23.38 -13.10
CA ALA A 170 -12.44 24.35 -12.69
C ALA A 170 -11.11 24.24 -13.47
N GLY A 171 -10.98 23.31 -14.42
CA GLY A 171 -9.75 23.08 -15.17
C GLY A 171 -8.59 22.46 -14.37
N ILE A 172 -8.88 21.93 -13.16
CA ILE A 172 -7.88 21.29 -12.28
C ILE A 172 -7.66 19.84 -12.71
N PHE A 173 -8.73 19.11 -13.05
CA PHE A 173 -8.67 17.73 -13.52
C PHE A 173 -8.98 17.62 -15.01
N SER A 174 -8.40 16.63 -15.65
CA SER A 174 -8.82 16.18 -16.97
C SER A 174 -10.17 15.46 -16.90
N GLU A 175 -10.90 15.40 -18.02
CA GLU A 175 -12.13 14.62 -18.18
C GLU A 175 -11.95 13.11 -17.92
N ALA A 176 -10.72 12.60 -17.94
CA ALA A 176 -10.43 11.20 -17.68
C ALA A 176 -10.52 10.85 -16.19
N VAL A 177 -10.19 11.78 -15.29
CA VAL A 177 -10.09 11.53 -13.84
C VAL A 177 -11.39 10.98 -13.24
N PRO A 178 -12.57 11.61 -13.41
CA PRO A 178 -13.80 11.07 -12.84
C PRO A 178 -14.12 9.68 -13.39
N ARG A 179 -13.89 9.41 -14.68
CA ARG A 179 -14.10 8.08 -15.30
C ARG A 179 -13.16 7.03 -14.72
N ASN A 180 -11.88 7.35 -14.61
CA ASN A 180 -10.86 6.41 -14.08
C ASN A 180 -11.11 6.05 -12.60
N ARG A 181 -11.41 7.07 -11.77
CA ARG A 181 -11.78 6.85 -10.37
C ARG A 181 -13.10 6.08 -10.22
N ALA A 182 -14.09 6.35 -11.08
CA ALA A 182 -15.36 5.61 -11.09
C ALA A 182 -15.16 4.16 -11.47
N LEU A 183 -14.29 3.86 -12.46
CA LEU A 183 -13.92 2.50 -12.85
C LEU A 183 -13.33 1.73 -11.65
N MET A 184 -12.36 2.30 -10.96
CA MET A 184 -11.78 1.68 -9.75
C MET A 184 -12.82 1.43 -8.67
N ARG A 185 -13.64 2.44 -8.33
CA ARG A 185 -14.69 2.33 -7.31
C ARG A 185 -15.69 1.22 -7.66
N ARG A 186 -16.09 1.12 -8.92
CA ARG A 186 -17.06 0.11 -9.38
C ARG A 186 -16.47 -1.29 -9.29
N LEU A 187 -15.29 -1.52 -9.85
CA LEU A 187 -14.68 -2.86 -9.88
C LEU A 187 -14.35 -3.37 -8.47
N LEU A 188 -13.71 -2.54 -7.65
CA LEU A 188 -13.34 -2.93 -6.29
C LEU A 188 -14.57 -2.99 -5.37
N GLY A 189 -15.56 -2.10 -5.60
CA GLY A 189 -16.81 -2.07 -4.86
C GLY A 189 -17.66 -3.30 -5.06
N ALA A 190 -17.70 -3.87 -6.29
CA ALA A 190 -18.38 -5.13 -6.61
C ALA A 190 -17.82 -6.32 -5.81
N GLU A 191 -16.53 -6.25 -5.44
CA GLU A 191 -15.85 -7.26 -4.64
C GLU A 191 -15.87 -6.98 -3.12
N GLY A 192 -16.70 -6.02 -2.68
CA GLY A 192 -16.89 -5.72 -1.27
C GLY A 192 -15.87 -4.78 -0.66
N LEU A 193 -15.00 -4.16 -1.45
CA LEU A 193 -14.09 -3.14 -0.97
C LEU A 193 -14.75 -1.76 -0.97
N ARG A 194 -14.26 -0.87 -0.13
CA ARG A 194 -14.64 0.53 -0.15
C ARG A 194 -13.41 1.41 -0.23
N PRO A 195 -13.48 2.57 -0.91
CA PRO A 195 -12.42 3.55 -0.88
C PRO A 195 -12.34 4.24 0.49
N TYR A 196 -11.25 4.94 0.74
CA TYR A 196 -11.13 5.94 1.78
C TYR A 196 -11.29 7.34 1.15
N ASP A 197 -12.18 8.16 1.68
CA ASP A 197 -12.63 9.39 1.02
C ASP A 197 -11.51 10.43 0.79
N LYS A 198 -10.42 10.37 1.57
CA LYS A 198 -9.30 11.30 1.45
C LYS A 198 -8.15 10.81 0.57
N GLU A 199 -8.24 9.59 0.03
CA GLU A 199 -7.16 8.95 -0.71
C GLU A 199 -7.76 8.11 -1.85
N TRP A 200 -7.68 8.58 -3.10
CA TRP A 200 -8.26 7.89 -4.26
C TRP A 200 -7.67 6.49 -4.48
N TRP A 201 -6.44 6.25 -4.03
CA TRP A 201 -5.72 4.98 -4.19
C TRP A 201 -6.07 3.94 -3.13
N HIS A 202 -6.58 4.35 -1.94
CA HIS A 202 -6.78 3.48 -0.78
C HIS A 202 -8.11 2.76 -0.80
N TYR A 203 -8.07 1.44 -0.84
CA TYR A 203 -9.24 0.54 -0.78
C TYR A 203 -9.10 -0.46 0.37
N GLN A 204 -10.21 -0.77 1.03
CA GLN A 204 -10.22 -1.54 2.26
C GLN A 204 -11.50 -2.38 2.39
N GLU A 205 -11.47 -3.42 3.22
CA GLU A 205 -12.67 -4.17 3.59
C GLU A 205 -13.75 -3.27 4.24
N ARG A 206 -15.02 -3.56 3.94
CA ARG A 206 -16.20 -2.85 4.50
C ARG A 206 -16.48 -3.30 5.94
N MET A 207 -15.54 -3.04 6.83
CA MET A 207 -15.63 -3.45 8.23
C MET A 207 -15.15 -2.32 9.13
N PRO A 208 -15.80 -2.04 10.28
CA PRO A 208 -15.28 -1.08 11.27
C PRO A 208 -13.93 -1.54 11.82
N MET A 209 -13.05 -0.60 12.19
CA MET A 209 -11.75 -0.94 12.78
C MET A 209 -11.85 -1.75 14.08
N SER A 210 -12.92 -1.58 14.85
CA SER A 210 -13.21 -2.41 16.03
C SER A 210 -13.34 -3.90 15.70
N GLU A 211 -14.00 -4.21 14.57
CA GLU A 211 -14.16 -5.59 14.10
C GLU A 211 -12.88 -6.11 13.41
N VAL A 212 -12.17 -5.26 12.69
CA VAL A 212 -10.84 -5.62 12.12
C VAL A 212 -9.92 -6.11 13.23
N ARG A 213 -9.82 -5.36 14.34
CA ARG A 213 -8.96 -5.71 15.48
C ARG A 213 -9.36 -6.98 16.22
N LYS A 214 -10.64 -7.38 16.14
CA LYS A 214 -11.12 -8.64 16.74
C LYS A 214 -10.85 -9.85 15.84
N ARG A 215 -10.96 -9.65 14.50
CA ARG A 215 -10.93 -10.75 13.51
C ARG A 215 -9.55 -11.04 12.95
N TYR A 216 -8.69 -10.02 12.87
CA TYR A 216 -7.41 -10.10 12.19
C TYR A 216 -6.26 -9.87 13.16
N ARG A 217 -5.17 -10.57 12.91
CA ARG A 217 -3.94 -10.42 13.67
C ARG A 217 -3.15 -9.20 13.19
N LEU A 218 -2.73 -8.36 14.14
CA LEU A 218 -1.80 -7.27 13.87
C LEU A 218 -0.44 -7.83 13.39
N LEU A 219 0.13 -7.25 12.34
CA LEU A 219 1.47 -7.57 11.84
C LEU A 219 2.52 -6.89 12.73
N ALA A 220 2.64 -7.39 13.96
CA ALA A 220 3.40 -6.79 15.07
C ALA A 220 4.91 -7.06 14.98
N PHE A 221 5.52 -6.96 13.79
CA PHE A 221 6.93 -7.15 13.54
C PHE A 221 7.54 -5.97 12.77
#